data_deef1cb8c6f93c1ca5150b2e095d0f1e
#
_entry.id   deef1cb8c6f93c1ca5150b2e095d0f1e
#
_cell.length_a   1.000
_cell.length_b   1.000
_cell.length_c   1.000
_cell.angle_alpha   90.00
_cell.angle_beta   90.00
_cell.angle_gamma   90.00
#
_symmetry.space_group_name_H-M   'P 1'
#
loop_
_entity.id
_entity.type
_entity.pdbx_description
1 polymer ?
#
loop_
_entity_poly.entity_id
_entity_poly.type
_entity_poly.pdbx_seq_one_letter_code
_entity_poly.pdbx_strand_id
1 'polypeptide(L)'
;MLDPLLRRMIDPPLDRVGGWLASSGVSANQLTLAGLMVGLACVPLLAFEAYGWALGCCLANRLIDGLDGAVARVRGPTDFGGYADIVADMVFYAAIVLGFALARPQNAPWAALLLAAFVGTASSFLGYAVVAAKRGERTAARGRKSFYHAAGVIEGTETVLFLMAMFVFPSFFIYIASVFSFLCALTIVGRLLDARAAWTDS
;
A
#
# COMPACT_ATOMS: atom_id res chain seq x y z
N MET A 1 0.25 0.88 12.49
CA MET A 1 -0.29 1.27 13.81
C MET A 1 -1.22 2.50 13.78
N LEU A 2 -1.06 3.41 12.82
CA LEU A 2 -1.93 4.59 12.66
C LEU A 2 -3.23 4.31 11.89
N ASP A 3 -3.28 3.23 11.10
CA ASP A 3 -4.43 2.84 10.26
C ASP A 3 -5.79 2.90 10.96
N PRO A 4 -5.99 2.32 12.17
CA PRO A 4 -7.32 2.31 12.79
C PRO A 4 -7.81 3.71 13.22
N LEU A 5 -6.88 4.61 13.56
CA LEU A 5 -7.22 5.98 13.95
C LEU A 5 -7.58 6.83 12.73
N LEU A 6 -6.78 6.73 11.66
CA LEU A 6 -7.01 7.46 10.41
C LEU A 6 -8.31 6.99 9.73
N ARG A 7 -8.57 5.68 9.69
CA ARG A 7 -9.81 5.13 9.12
C ARG A 7 -11.06 5.69 9.81
N ARG A 8 -11.07 5.86 11.14
CA ARG A 8 -12.20 6.46 11.85
C ARG A 8 -12.53 7.88 11.40
N MET A 9 -11.54 8.63 10.93
CA MET A 9 -11.75 10.01 10.47
C MET A 9 -12.05 10.07 8.97
N ILE A 10 -11.43 9.20 8.18
CA ILE A 10 -11.48 9.24 6.71
C ILE A 10 -12.65 8.42 6.16
N ASP A 11 -12.98 7.26 6.77
CA ASP A 11 -14.04 6.38 6.28
C ASP A 11 -15.43 7.04 6.22
N PRO A 12 -15.90 7.82 7.21
CA PRO A 12 -17.27 8.37 7.16
C PRO A 12 -17.55 9.29 5.95
N PRO A 13 -16.69 10.24 5.56
CA PRO A 13 -16.87 11.00 4.34
C PRO A 13 -16.72 10.16 3.07
N LEU A 14 -15.78 9.20 3.04
CA LEU A 14 -15.61 8.30 1.90
C LEU A 14 -16.82 7.40 1.69
N ASP A 15 -17.41 6.88 2.75
CA ASP A 15 -18.60 6.02 2.68
C ASP A 15 -19.83 6.77 2.13
N ARG A 16 -19.98 8.07 2.43
CA ARG A 16 -21.05 8.89 1.85
C ARG A 16 -20.88 9.05 0.35
N VAL A 17 -19.66 9.40 -0.10
CA VAL A 17 -19.36 9.57 -1.53
C VAL A 17 -19.39 8.21 -2.25
N GLY A 18 -18.86 7.16 -1.64
CA GLY A 18 -18.89 5.79 -2.15
C GLY A 18 -20.31 5.27 -2.33
N GLY A 19 -21.22 5.56 -1.37
CA GLY A 19 -22.65 5.24 -1.49
C GLY A 19 -23.31 5.92 -2.68
N TRP A 20 -23.03 7.20 -2.90
CA TRP A 20 -23.52 7.92 -4.07
C TRP A 20 -22.96 7.37 -5.39
N LEU A 21 -21.64 7.08 -5.46
CA LEU A 21 -21.01 6.46 -6.64
C LEU A 21 -21.61 5.07 -6.92
N ALA A 22 -21.81 4.27 -5.88
CA ALA A 22 -22.45 2.97 -6.00
C ALA A 22 -23.88 3.08 -6.56
N SER A 23 -24.69 4.02 -6.08
CA SER A 23 -26.04 4.25 -6.59
C SER A 23 -26.07 4.76 -8.03
N SER A 24 -25.02 5.48 -8.45
CA SER A 24 -24.84 5.97 -9.83
C SER A 24 -24.30 4.90 -10.82
N GLY A 25 -24.11 3.67 -10.37
CA GLY A 25 -23.67 2.57 -11.25
C GLY A 25 -22.16 2.33 -11.29
N VAL A 26 -21.34 3.14 -10.63
CA VAL A 26 -19.88 3.00 -10.61
C VAL A 26 -19.50 1.76 -9.81
N SER A 27 -18.60 0.91 -10.36
CA SER A 27 -18.08 -0.27 -9.67
C SER A 27 -16.75 0.02 -8.96
N ALA A 28 -16.44 -0.73 -7.91
CA ALA A 28 -15.16 -0.65 -7.21
C ALA A 28 -13.99 -0.88 -8.18
N ASN A 29 -14.06 -1.91 -9.04
CA ASN A 29 -12.99 -2.24 -9.98
C ASN A 29 -12.71 -1.12 -11.01
N GLN A 30 -13.74 -0.34 -11.39
CA GLN A 30 -13.54 0.83 -12.25
C GLN A 30 -12.74 1.93 -11.53
N LEU A 31 -13.01 2.13 -10.25
CA LEU A 31 -12.26 3.09 -9.42
C LEU A 31 -10.83 2.60 -9.20
N THR A 32 -10.61 1.34 -8.87
CA THR A 32 -9.26 0.75 -8.74
C THR A 32 -8.44 0.96 -10.01
N LEU A 33 -9.03 0.69 -11.19
CA LEU A 33 -8.34 0.92 -12.47
C LEU A 33 -8.08 2.41 -12.72
N ALA A 34 -9.06 3.28 -12.48
CA ALA A 34 -8.90 4.73 -12.65
C ALA A 34 -7.83 5.27 -11.70
N GLY A 35 -7.84 4.83 -10.44
CA GLY A 35 -6.82 5.16 -9.45
C GLY A 35 -5.43 4.75 -9.90
N LEU A 36 -5.27 3.51 -10.39
CA LEU A 36 -4.00 3.02 -10.93
C LEU A 36 -3.50 3.90 -12.09
N MET A 37 -4.36 4.23 -13.05
CA MET A 37 -3.98 5.07 -14.20
C MET A 37 -3.51 6.46 -13.75
N VAL A 38 -4.22 7.08 -12.79
CA VAL A 38 -3.81 8.37 -12.19
C VAL A 38 -2.48 8.21 -11.45
N GLY A 39 -2.30 7.11 -10.71
CA GLY A 39 -1.06 6.82 -9.99
C GLY A 39 0.14 6.61 -10.92
N LEU A 40 -0.05 5.93 -12.05
CA LEU A 40 1.01 5.72 -13.04
C LEU A 40 1.45 7.02 -13.72
N ALA A 41 0.61 8.07 -13.76
CA ALA A 41 1.01 9.39 -14.24
C ALA A 41 2.11 10.02 -13.36
N CYS A 42 2.32 9.55 -12.13
CA CYS A 42 3.44 9.98 -11.30
C CYS A 42 4.79 9.69 -11.97
N VAL A 43 4.92 8.61 -12.75
CA VAL A 43 6.20 8.20 -13.36
C VAL A 43 6.77 9.28 -14.29
N PRO A 44 6.09 9.70 -15.37
CA PRO A 44 6.60 10.75 -16.23
C PRO A 44 6.73 12.09 -15.48
N LEU A 45 5.80 12.44 -14.60
CA LEU A 45 5.88 13.68 -13.83
C LEU A 45 7.13 13.73 -12.94
N LEU A 46 7.47 12.63 -12.28
CA LEU A 46 8.69 12.52 -11.48
C LEU A 46 9.94 12.53 -12.36
N ALA A 47 9.92 11.82 -13.50
CA ALA A 47 11.05 11.81 -14.44
C ALA A 47 11.41 13.22 -14.94
N PHE A 48 10.43 14.11 -15.07
CA PHE A 48 10.61 15.53 -15.39
C PHE A 48 10.74 16.44 -14.15
N GLU A 49 10.95 15.88 -12.97
CA GLU A 49 11.07 16.60 -11.69
C GLU A 49 9.85 17.49 -11.34
N ALA A 50 8.68 17.19 -11.90
CA ALA A 50 7.43 17.91 -11.64
C ALA A 50 6.78 17.43 -10.31
N TYR A 51 7.52 17.50 -9.21
CA TYR A 51 7.18 16.88 -7.92
C TYR A 51 5.81 17.31 -7.37
N GLY A 52 5.42 18.57 -7.54
CA GLY A 52 4.11 19.06 -7.07
C GLY A 52 2.95 18.42 -7.81
N TRP A 53 3.03 18.28 -9.14
CA TRP A 53 2.03 17.59 -9.93
C TRP A 53 1.98 16.09 -9.65
N ALA A 54 3.15 15.47 -9.47
CA ALA A 54 3.25 14.07 -9.09
C ALA A 54 2.64 13.81 -7.70
N LEU A 55 2.85 14.71 -6.74
CA LEU A 55 2.18 14.65 -5.43
C LEU A 55 0.66 14.75 -5.58
N GLY A 56 0.18 15.66 -6.43
CA GLY A 56 -1.25 15.77 -6.74
C GLY A 56 -1.85 14.48 -7.27
N CYS A 57 -1.18 13.83 -8.23
CA CYS A 57 -1.59 12.52 -8.74
C CYS A 57 -1.55 11.42 -7.66
N CYS A 58 -0.52 11.43 -6.82
CA CYS A 58 -0.42 10.48 -5.70
C CYS A 58 -1.58 10.64 -4.71
N LEU A 59 -1.92 11.86 -4.32
CA LEU A 59 -3.06 12.15 -3.43
C LEU A 59 -4.39 11.75 -4.08
N ALA A 60 -4.56 12.06 -5.37
CA ALA A 60 -5.75 11.66 -6.12
C ALA A 60 -5.88 10.12 -6.20
N ASN A 61 -4.77 9.41 -6.46
CA ASN A 61 -4.77 7.95 -6.43
C ASN A 61 -5.21 7.43 -5.05
N ARG A 62 -4.66 7.93 -3.93
CA ARG A 62 -5.04 7.49 -2.59
C ARG A 62 -6.51 7.79 -2.25
N LEU A 63 -7.04 8.91 -2.75
CA LEU A 63 -8.46 9.23 -2.57
C LEU A 63 -9.36 8.26 -3.35
N ILE A 64 -9.01 7.96 -4.62
CA ILE A 64 -9.77 7.04 -5.47
C ILE A 64 -9.74 5.62 -4.88
N ASP A 65 -8.61 5.17 -4.36
CA ASP A 65 -8.42 3.91 -3.66
C ASP A 65 -9.32 3.81 -2.40
N GLY A 66 -9.37 4.85 -1.59
CA GLY A 66 -10.32 4.91 -0.47
C GLY A 66 -11.79 4.84 -0.92
N LEU A 67 -12.12 5.41 -2.09
CA LEU A 67 -13.46 5.38 -2.65
C LEU A 67 -13.83 4.01 -3.22
N ASP A 68 -12.89 3.26 -3.82
CA ASP A 68 -13.20 1.91 -4.33
C ASP A 68 -13.54 0.96 -3.18
N GLY A 69 -12.80 1.04 -2.07
CA GLY A 69 -13.13 0.32 -0.84
C GLY A 69 -14.49 0.71 -0.27
N ALA A 70 -14.86 2.00 -0.32
CA ALA A 70 -16.18 2.47 0.11
C ALA A 70 -17.29 1.92 -0.79
N VAL A 71 -17.11 1.92 -2.11
CA VAL A 71 -18.07 1.32 -3.07
C VAL A 71 -18.17 -0.20 -2.86
N ALA A 72 -17.03 -0.89 -2.63
CA ALA A 72 -17.01 -2.32 -2.36
C ALA A 72 -17.81 -2.67 -1.07
N ARG A 73 -17.72 -1.86 -0.02
CA ARG A 73 -18.53 -2.07 1.20
C ARG A 73 -20.03 -1.98 0.95
N VAL A 74 -20.46 -1.12 0.03
CA VAL A 74 -21.89 -0.94 -0.30
C VAL A 74 -22.41 -2.06 -1.23
N ARG A 75 -21.63 -2.43 -2.26
CA ARG A 75 -22.06 -3.39 -3.29
C ARG A 75 -21.76 -4.85 -2.94
N GLY A 76 -20.97 -5.08 -1.92
CA GLY A 76 -20.37 -6.37 -1.57
C GLY A 76 -18.98 -6.54 -2.18
N PRO A 77 -17.97 -6.91 -1.38
CA PRO A 77 -16.63 -7.18 -1.84
C PRO A 77 -16.61 -8.43 -2.72
N THR A 78 -15.73 -8.45 -3.74
CA THR A 78 -15.49 -9.62 -4.59
C THR A 78 -14.04 -10.08 -4.47
N ASP A 79 -13.79 -11.38 -4.67
CA ASP A 79 -12.44 -11.94 -4.62
C ASP A 79 -11.52 -11.29 -5.67
N PHE A 80 -12.05 -11.09 -6.88
CA PHE A 80 -11.31 -10.40 -7.94
C PHE A 80 -11.02 -8.93 -7.58
N GLY A 81 -11.98 -8.21 -6.98
CA GLY A 81 -11.79 -6.83 -6.55
C GLY A 81 -10.67 -6.70 -5.53
N GLY A 82 -10.67 -7.54 -4.49
CA GLY A 82 -9.59 -7.55 -3.49
C GLY A 82 -8.22 -7.95 -4.08
N TYR A 83 -8.20 -8.89 -5.02
CA TYR A 83 -6.97 -9.24 -5.74
C TYR A 83 -6.45 -8.07 -6.59
N ALA A 84 -7.34 -7.42 -7.36
CA ALA A 84 -6.98 -6.31 -8.24
C ALA A 84 -6.47 -5.10 -7.45
N ASP A 85 -7.08 -4.81 -6.31
CA ASP A 85 -6.68 -3.75 -5.39
C ASP A 85 -5.25 -3.96 -4.86
N ILE A 86 -4.93 -5.15 -4.35
CA ILE A 86 -3.58 -5.50 -3.90
C ILE A 86 -2.55 -5.32 -5.03
N VAL A 87 -2.87 -5.78 -6.25
CA VAL A 87 -1.96 -5.66 -7.40
C VAL A 87 -1.77 -4.21 -7.79
N ALA A 88 -2.86 -3.42 -7.83
CA ALA A 88 -2.82 -2.00 -8.17
C ALA A 88 -1.96 -1.21 -7.18
N ASP A 89 -2.09 -1.47 -5.88
CA ASP A 89 -1.27 -0.84 -4.84
C ASP A 89 0.22 -1.15 -4.99
N MET A 90 0.58 -2.42 -5.20
CA MET A 90 1.97 -2.81 -5.37
C MET A 90 2.60 -2.17 -6.61
N VAL A 91 1.86 -2.14 -7.74
CA VAL A 91 2.29 -1.49 -8.97
C VAL A 91 2.44 0.02 -8.76
N PHE A 92 1.50 0.66 -8.09
CA PHE A 92 1.54 2.09 -7.81
C PHE A 92 2.76 2.48 -6.94
N TYR A 93 3.02 1.76 -5.85
CA TYR A 93 4.19 2.03 -4.99
C TYR A 93 5.50 1.85 -5.76
N ALA A 94 5.60 0.79 -6.55
CA ALA A 94 6.77 0.55 -7.40
C ALA A 94 6.94 1.65 -8.47
N ALA A 95 5.86 2.13 -9.06
CA ALA A 95 5.86 3.20 -10.06
C ALA A 95 6.42 4.51 -9.49
N ILE A 96 6.04 4.90 -8.27
CA ILE A 96 6.60 6.09 -7.61
C ILE A 96 8.11 5.96 -7.45
N VAL A 97 8.58 4.84 -6.92
CA VAL A 97 10.02 4.61 -6.71
C VAL A 97 10.79 4.62 -8.03
N LEU A 98 10.22 4.01 -9.09
CA LEU A 98 10.76 4.07 -10.45
C LEU A 98 10.84 5.52 -10.97
N GLY A 99 9.80 6.31 -10.76
CA GLY A 99 9.79 7.72 -11.16
C GLY A 99 10.93 8.52 -10.52
N PHE A 100 11.21 8.33 -9.23
CA PHE A 100 12.35 8.95 -8.55
C PHE A 100 13.71 8.44 -9.07
N ALA A 101 13.82 7.17 -9.48
CA ALA A 101 15.02 6.65 -10.11
C ALA A 101 15.29 7.30 -11.47
N LEU A 102 14.24 7.53 -12.27
CA LEU A 102 14.32 8.18 -13.58
C LEU A 102 14.61 9.69 -13.46
N ALA A 103 14.13 10.34 -12.40
CA ALA A 103 14.36 11.76 -12.16
C ALA A 103 15.87 12.08 -12.04
N ARG A 104 16.61 11.26 -11.30
CA ARG A 104 18.04 11.49 -11.03
C ARG A 104 18.81 10.18 -10.99
N PRO A 105 19.84 9.99 -11.84
CA PRO A 105 20.61 8.74 -11.90
C PRO A 105 21.20 8.28 -10.55
N GLN A 106 21.60 9.21 -9.68
CA GLN A 106 22.11 8.89 -8.35
C GLN A 106 21.07 8.24 -7.42
N ASN A 107 19.80 8.37 -7.72
CA ASN A 107 18.72 7.74 -6.96
C ASN A 107 18.57 6.25 -7.30
N ALA A 108 19.02 5.81 -8.48
CA ALA A 108 18.72 4.47 -9.00
C ALA A 108 19.17 3.32 -8.07
N PRO A 109 20.35 3.30 -7.43
CA PRO A 109 20.74 2.23 -6.51
C PRO A 109 19.82 2.16 -5.29
N TRP A 110 19.41 3.32 -4.75
CA TRP A 110 18.56 3.41 -3.57
C TRP A 110 17.10 3.07 -3.87
N ALA A 111 16.65 3.43 -5.07
CA ALA A 111 15.37 2.99 -5.60
C ALA A 111 15.33 1.47 -5.79
N ALA A 112 16.40 0.86 -6.35
CA ALA A 112 16.49 -0.58 -6.46
C ALA A 112 16.47 -1.29 -5.11
N LEU A 113 17.17 -0.75 -4.10
CA LEU A 113 17.13 -1.25 -2.73
C LEU A 113 15.72 -1.20 -2.15
N LEU A 114 15.01 -0.08 -2.32
CA LEU A 114 13.65 0.08 -1.83
C LEU A 114 12.65 -0.83 -2.55
N LEU A 115 12.80 -1.01 -3.88
CA LEU A 115 11.98 -1.97 -4.63
C LEU A 115 12.21 -3.41 -4.15
N ALA A 116 13.46 -3.80 -3.88
CA ALA A 116 13.76 -5.11 -3.30
C ALA A 116 13.11 -5.28 -1.92
N ALA A 117 13.14 -4.23 -1.09
CA ALA A 117 12.46 -4.23 0.21
C ALA A 117 10.93 -4.34 0.07
N PHE A 118 10.31 -3.70 -0.92
CA PHE A 118 8.88 -3.84 -1.21
C PHE A 118 8.52 -5.26 -1.66
N VAL A 119 9.33 -5.88 -2.52
CA VAL A 119 9.15 -7.28 -2.89
C VAL A 119 9.20 -8.17 -1.65
N GLY A 120 10.16 -7.97 -0.76
CA GLY A 120 10.28 -8.72 0.49
C GLY A 120 9.08 -8.55 1.42
N THR A 121 8.62 -7.31 1.63
CA THR A 121 7.45 -7.04 2.48
C THR A 121 6.16 -7.60 1.90
N ALA A 122 5.93 -7.43 0.59
CA ALA A 122 4.78 -7.99 -0.11
C ALA A 122 4.79 -9.52 -0.05
N SER A 123 5.93 -10.16 -0.35
CA SER A 123 6.07 -11.62 -0.32
C SER A 123 5.87 -12.19 1.09
N SER A 124 6.40 -11.52 2.12
CA SER A 124 6.21 -11.96 3.51
C SER A 124 4.74 -11.88 3.95
N PHE A 125 4.03 -10.84 3.53
CA PHE A 125 2.60 -10.67 3.82
C PHE A 125 1.74 -11.70 3.07
N LEU A 126 1.91 -11.80 1.75
CA LEU A 126 1.12 -12.71 0.91
C LEU A 126 1.44 -14.16 1.23
N GLY A 127 2.71 -14.50 1.47
CA GLY A 127 3.13 -15.85 1.87
C GLY A 127 2.49 -16.26 3.21
N TYR A 128 2.46 -15.35 4.19
CA TYR A 128 1.75 -15.59 5.44
C TYR A 128 0.25 -15.83 5.22
N ALA A 129 -0.40 -14.98 4.42
CA ALA A 129 -1.82 -15.10 4.10
C ALA A 129 -2.17 -16.44 3.43
N VAL A 130 -1.34 -16.91 2.49
CA VAL A 130 -1.51 -18.21 1.81
C VAL A 130 -1.42 -19.36 2.79
N VAL A 131 -0.41 -19.38 3.68
CA VAL A 131 -0.25 -20.46 4.67
C VAL A 131 -1.39 -20.44 5.68
N ALA A 132 -1.77 -19.27 6.19
CA ALA A 132 -2.90 -19.12 7.11
C ALA A 132 -4.23 -19.61 6.49
N ALA A 133 -4.49 -19.28 5.22
CA ALA A 133 -5.66 -19.76 4.49
C ALA A 133 -5.64 -21.30 4.32
N LYS A 134 -4.49 -21.88 3.94
CA LYS A 134 -4.31 -23.35 3.83
C LYS A 134 -4.58 -24.06 5.14
N ARG A 135 -4.25 -23.45 6.28
CA ARG A 135 -4.48 -24.00 7.63
C ARG A 135 -5.91 -23.76 8.13
N GLY A 136 -6.78 -23.11 7.34
CA GLY A 136 -8.14 -22.78 7.77
C GLY A 136 -8.19 -21.74 8.89
N GLU A 137 -7.12 -21.02 9.09
CA GLU A 137 -7.02 -19.95 10.10
C GLU A 137 -7.86 -18.76 9.64
N ARG A 138 -9.10 -18.67 10.11
CA ARG A 138 -9.92 -17.47 9.84
C ARG A 138 -9.36 -16.29 10.62
N THR A 139 -9.10 -15.20 9.96
CA THR A 139 -8.61 -13.94 10.55
C THR A 139 -9.52 -13.45 11.69
N ALA A 140 -10.81 -13.83 11.69
CA ALA A 140 -11.80 -13.52 12.73
C ALA A 140 -11.74 -14.46 13.96
N ALA A 141 -11.12 -15.64 13.86
CA ALA A 141 -11.13 -16.65 14.94
C ALA A 141 -10.03 -16.41 15.99
N ARG A 142 -9.00 -15.69 15.62
CA ARG A 142 -7.91 -15.29 16.52
C ARG A 142 -8.13 -13.85 16.95
N GLY A 143 -8.81 -13.61 18.03
CA GLY A 143 -9.15 -12.29 18.57
C GLY A 143 -8.08 -11.20 18.41
N ARG A 144 -8.39 -9.96 18.75
CA ARG A 144 -7.58 -8.72 18.57
C ARG A 144 -6.04 -8.86 18.77
N LYS A 145 -5.55 -9.86 19.49
CA LYS A 145 -4.12 -10.10 19.73
C LYS A 145 -3.39 -10.77 18.54
N SER A 146 -4.05 -11.59 17.72
CA SER A 146 -3.41 -12.27 16.58
C SER A 146 -3.13 -11.34 15.40
N PHE A 147 -3.92 -10.29 15.25
CA PHE A 147 -3.65 -9.24 14.25
C PHE A 147 -2.39 -8.42 14.58
N TYR A 148 -2.05 -8.32 15.85
CA TYR A 148 -0.85 -7.59 16.31
C TYR A 148 0.47 -8.26 15.93
N HIS A 149 0.50 -9.58 15.73
CA HIS A 149 1.73 -10.33 15.42
C HIS A 149 2.08 -10.37 13.93
N ALA A 150 1.12 -10.18 13.03
CA ALA A 150 1.39 -10.00 11.59
C ALA A 150 1.58 -8.52 11.20
N ALA A 151 1.38 -7.61 12.12
CA ALA A 151 1.57 -6.18 11.94
C ALA A 151 3.07 -5.87 11.87
N GLY A 152 3.54 -5.39 10.73
CA GLY A 152 4.92 -4.91 10.57
C GLY A 152 5.15 -3.55 11.22
N VAL A 153 6.39 -3.13 11.28
CA VAL A 153 6.77 -1.75 11.64
C VAL A 153 6.24 -0.78 10.57
N ILE A 154 6.24 -1.22 9.31
CA ILE A 154 5.69 -0.49 8.16
C ILE A 154 4.41 -1.19 7.69
N GLU A 155 3.32 -0.45 7.68
CA GLU A 155 2.00 -0.80 7.17
C GLU A 155 1.55 0.23 6.12
N GLY A 156 0.27 0.19 5.73
CA GLY A 156 -0.26 1.06 4.68
C GLY A 156 -0.04 2.55 4.95
N THR A 157 -0.39 3.02 6.14
CA THR A 157 -0.25 4.44 6.52
C THR A 157 1.21 4.89 6.53
N GLU A 158 2.10 4.10 7.13
CA GLU A 158 3.53 4.43 7.19
C GLU A 158 4.13 4.45 5.78
N THR A 159 3.73 3.52 4.90
CA THR A 159 4.13 3.53 3.47
C THR A 159 3.72 4.83 2.80
N VAL A 160 2.46 5.24 2.94
CA VAL A 160 1.97 6.49 2.34
C VAL A 160 2.73 7.70 2.90
N LEU A 161 3.01 7.77 4.20
CA LEU A 161 3.77 8.87 4.81
C LEU A 161 5.19 8.95 4.26
N PHE A 162 5.90 7.83 4.10
CA PHE A 162 7.24 7.82 3.51
C PHE A 162 7.21 8.28 2.05
N LEU A 163 6.23 7.82 1.25
CA LEU A 163 6.05 8.28 -0.13
C LEU A 163 5.78 9.79 -0.17
N MET A 164 4.87 10.30 0.67
CA MET A 164 4.61 11.75 0.76
C MET A 164 5.88 12.54 1.11
N ALA A 165 6.68 12.05 2.06
CA ALA A 165 7.94 12.68 2.41
C ALA A 165 8.91 12.76 1.24
N MET A 166 8.95 11.75 0.35
CA MET A 166 9.78 11.79 -0.86
C MET A 166 9.34 12.89 -1.84
N PHE A 167 8.02 13.10 -2.01
CA PHE A 167 7.51 14.18 -2.87
C PHE A 167 7.79 15.57 -2.30
N VAL A 168 7.64 15.74 -0.99
CA VAL A 168 7.84 17.03 -0.32
C VAL A 168 9.34 17.37 -0.19
N PHE A 169 10.18 16.35 0.00
CA PHE A 169 11.62 16.51 0.18
C PHE A 169 12.42 15.69 -0.86
N PRO A 170 12.29 15.97 -2.17
CA PRO A 170 12.87 15.14 -3.22
C PRO A 170 14.41 15.08 -3.18
N SER A 171 15.06 16.13 -2.69
CA SER A 171 16.50 16.17 -2.49
C SER A 171 17.00 15.20 -1.40
N PHE A 172 16.13 14.77 -0.51
CA PHE A 172 16.41 13.79 0.55
C PHE A 172 15.99 12.37 0.19
N PHE A 173 15.61 12.11 -1.06
CA PHE A 173 15.13 10.79 -1.51
C PHE A 173 16.04 9.64 -1.04
N ILE A 174 17.36 9.78 -1.20
CA ILE A 174 18.34 8.75 -0.82
C ILE A 174 18.21 8.38 0.66
N TYR A 175 18.15 9.38 1.53
CA TYR A 175 18.04 9.15 2.98
C TYR A 175 16.70 8.54 3.36
N ILE A 176 15.61 9.07 2.78
CA ILE A 176 14.24 8.56 3.03
C ILE A 176 14.13 7.12 2.55
N ALA A 177 14.61 6.81 1.33
CA ALA A 177 14.58 5.47 0.78
C ALA A 177 15.42 4.47 1.60
N SER A 178 16.59 4.90 2.12
CA SER A 178 17.45 4.07 2.97
C SER A 178 16.76 3.72 4.29
N VAL A 179 16.19 4.71 4.98
CA VAL A 179 15.46 4.50 6.24
C VAL A 179 14.24 3.62 6.00
N PHE A 180 13.48 3.89 4.94
CA PHE A 180 12.31 3.11 4.58
C PHE A 180 12.67 1.65 4.29
N SER A 181 13.73 1.40 3.50
CA SER A 181 14.21 0.05 3.21
C SER A 181 14.63 -0.70 4.47
N PHE A 182 15.30 -0.02 5.39
CA PHE A 182 15.68 -0.60 6.68
C PHE A 182 14.47 -1.00 7.51
N LEU A 183 13.46 -0.15 7.61
CA LEU A 183 12.22 -0.44 8.35
C LEU A 183 11.41 -1.57 7.68
N CYS A 184 11.42 -1.65 6.35
CA CYS A 184 10.87 -2.78 5.61
C CYS A 184 11.59 -4.08 5.96
N ALA A 185 12.92 -4.07 6.04
CA ALA A 185 13.70 -5.25 6.45
C ALA A 185 13.35 -5.70 7.87
N LEU A 186 13.20 -4.77 8.82
CA LEU A 186 12.73 -5.09 10.17
C LEU A 186 11.32 -5.70 10.16
N THR A 187 10.43 -5.19 9.31
CA THR A 187 9.08 -5.75 9.13
C THR A 187 9.14 -7.19 8.62
N ILE A 188 9.99 -7.46 7.62
CA ILE A 188 10.16 -8.82 7.06
C ILE A 188 10.67 -9.77 8.13
N VAL A 189 11.72 -9.38 8.87
CA VAL A 189 12.29 -10.20 9.94
C VAL A 189 11.24 -10.48 11.03
N GLY A 190 10.53 -9.45 11.48
CA GLY A 190 9.45 -9.61 12.47
C GLY A 190 8.41 -10.63 12.02
N ARG A 191 7.89 -10.50 10.78
CA ARG A 191 6.90 -11.44 10.22
C ARG A 191 7.44 -12.87 10.10
N LEU A 192 8.71 -13.05 9.74
CA LEU A 192 9.33 -14.38 9.68
C LEU A 192 9.44 -15.03 11.07
N LEU A 193 9.81 -14.25 12.08
CA LEU A 193 9.88 -14.73 13.46
C LEU A 193 8.50 -15.11 13.99
N ASP A 194 7.49 -14.28 13.73
CA ASP A 194 6.10 -14.55 14.12
C ASP A 194 5.53 -15.79 13.42
N ALA A 195 5.78 -15.93 12.11
CA ALA A 195 5.38 -17.12 11.35
C ALA A 195 6.05 -18.38 11.90
N ARG A 196 7.35 -18.31 12.21
CA ARG A 196 8.08 -19.41 12.82
C ARG A 196 7.47 -19.80 14.17
N ALA A 197 7.23 -18.84 15.06
CA ALA A 197 6.64 -19.10 16.36
C ALA A 197 5.22 -19.70 16.24
N ALA A 198 4.43 -19.23 15.25
CA ALA A 198 3.06 -19.70 15.06
C ALA A 198 2.97 -21.11 14.45
N TRP A 199 3.97 -21.56 13.68
CA TRP A 199 3.86 -22.78 12.86
C TRP A 199 4.91 -23.87 13.14
N THR A 200 5.89 -23.61 14.01
CA THR A 200 6.92 -24.63 14.36
C THR A 200 6.43 -25.58 15.45
N ASP A 201 5.47 -25.17 16.27
CA ASP A 201 4.95 -25.96 17.40
C ASP A 201 3.64 -26.74 17.07
N SER A 202 3.34 -26.94 15.77
CA SER A 202 2.11 -27.59 15.31
C SER A 202 2.35 -28.73 14.35
#